data_41f639df72416ed63a598d6dd9ad26c4
#
_entry.id   41f639df72416ed63a598d6dd9ad26c4
#
_cell.length_a   1.000
_cell.length_b   1.000
_cell.length_c   1.000
_cell.angle_alpha   90.00
_cell.angle_beta   90.00
_cell.angle_gamma   90.00
#
_symmetry.space_group_name_H-M   'P 1'
#
loop_
_entity.id
_entity.type
_entity.pdbx_description
1 polymer ?
#
loop_
_entity_poly.entity_id
_entity_poly.type
_entity_poly.pdbx_seq_one_letter_code
_entity_poly.pdbx_strand_id
1 'polypeptide(L)'
;MNNSDLLSYWIKTHTNTLHQIAYKLVGNTHSTEDIVQETFKSAWDSIDSYDRTLNEKYWLTTILKRRVVDYWRKKRSRGSNIASGSEYTIVAPKSQEASDLEYSTNINNSLGSINPLFKESFLLVEVDGLTHPEAAKKLGVPVGTVLSRVHRARTQLRLLLTPV
;
A
#
# COMPACT_ATOMS: atom_id res chain seq x y z
N MET A 1 7.41 26.10 -0.72
CA MET A 1 6.05 25.64 -1.03
C MET A 1 5.36 25.33 0.29
N ASN A 2 4.25 26.00 0.60
CA ASN A 2 3.50 25.73 1.81
C ASN A 2 2.69 24.43 1.67
N ASN A 3 2.07 23.93 2.75
CA ASN A 3 1.34 22.67 2.73
C ASN A 3 0.11 22.70 1.80
N SER A 4 -0.55 23.85 1.68
CA SER A 4 -1.71 24.02 0.78
C SER A 4 -1.30 23.97 -0.69
N ASP A 5 -0.18 24.60 -1.05
CA ASP A 5 0.35 24.54 -2.41
C ASP A 5 0.80 23.13 -2.76
N LEU A 6 1.41 22.43 -1.81
CA LEU A 6 1.84 21.05 -1.97
C LEU A 6 0.67 20.11 -2.22
N LEU A 7 -0.39 20.23 -1.42
CA LEU A 7 -1.60 19.43 -1.63
C LEU A 7 -2.25 19.73 -2.99
N SER A 8 -2.35 21.01 -3.35
CA SER A 8 -2.93 21.42 -4.63
C SER A 8 -2.13 20.85 -5.82
N TYR A 9 -0.83 20.86 -5.71
CA TYR A 9 0.07 20.23 -6.68
C TYR A 9 -0.16 18.70 -6.76
N TRP A 10 -0.27 18.00 -5.62
CA TRP A 10 -0.53 16.56 -5.60
C TRP A 10 -1.87 16.20 -6.23
N ILE A 11 -2.93 16.96 -5.91
CA ILE A 11 -4.24 16.76 -6.51
C ILE A 11 -4.14 16.90 -8.03
N LYS A 12 -3.56 17.98 -8.53
CA LYS A 12 -3.42 18.23 -9.97
C LYS A 12 -2.61 17.14 -10.68
N THR A 13 -1.52 16.67 -10.05
CA THR A 13 -0.54 15.78 -10.68
C THR A 13 -0.91 14.30 -10.55
N HIS A 14 -1.48 13.89 -9.41
CA HIS A 14 -1.62 12.47 -9.08
C HIS A 14 -3.05 11.94 -9.10
N THR A 15 -4.10 12.78 -9.21
CA THR A 15 -5.50 12.32 -9.20
C THR A 15 -5.75 11.21 -10.22
N ASN A 16 -5.35 11.39 -11.47
CA ASN A 16 -5.60 10.39 -12.51
C ASN A 16 -4.89 9.06 -12.22
N THR A 17 -3.67 9.12 -11.73
CA THR A 17 -2.90 7.91 -11.37
C THR A 17 -3.54 7.18 -10.19
N LEU A 18 -3.89 7.90 -9.13
CA LEU A 18 -4.56 7.32 -7.96
C LEU A 18 -5.93 6.75 -8.32
N HIS A 19 -6.68 7.43 -9.19
CA HIS A 19 -7.98 6.95 -9.68
C HIS A 19 -7.83 5.63 -10.44
N GLN A 20 -6.85 5.52 -11.36
CA GLN A 20 -6.59 4.29 -12.08
C GLN A 20 -6.21 3.12 -11.15
N ILE A 21 -5.35 3.38 -10.16
CA ILE A 21 -4.96 2.36 -9.17
C ILE A 21 -6.17 1.94 -8.34
N ALA A 22 -6.93 2.89 -7.80
CA ALA A 22 -8.10 2.60 -6.98
C ALA A 22 -9.17 1.83 -7.77
N TYR A 23 -9.44 2.24 -9.03
CA TYR A 23 -10.42 1.55 -9.89
C TYR A 23 -10.04 0.09 -10.15
N LYS A 24 -8.76 -0.20 -10.40
CA LYS A 24 -8.27 -1.58 -10.55
C LYS A 24 -8.50 -2.43 -9.30
N LEU A 25 -8.47 -1.82 -8.11
CA LEU A 25 -8.62 -2.51 -6.83
C LEU A 25 -10.07 -2.63 -6.35
N VAL A 26 -10.95 -1.75 -6.80
CA VAL A 26 -12.34 -1.65 -6.30
C VAL A 26 -13.37 -2.01 -7.37
N GLY A 27 -13.09 -1.71 -8.65
CA GLY A 27 -13.92 -2.04 -9.80
C GLY A 27 -15.22 -1.22 -9.92
N ASN A 28 -15.34 -0.11 -9.20
CA ASN A 28 -16.56 0.71 -9.14
C ASN A 28 -16.19 2.18 -9.10
N THR A 29 -16.68 2.98 -10.05
CA THR A 29 -16.31 4.38 -10.22
C THR A 29 -16.65 5.23 -9.00
N HIS A 30 -17.86 5.13 -8.46
CA HIS A 30 -18.29 5.92 -7.30
C HIS A 30 -17.43 5.66 -6.07
N SER A 31 -17.22 4.39 -5.73
CA SER A 31 -16.34 4.04 -4.62
C SER A 31 -14.88 4.42 -4.85
N THR A 32 -14.43 4.43 -6.10
CA THR A 32 -13.09 4.87 -6.48
C THR A 32 -12.90 6.36 -6.21
N GLU A 33 -13.86 7.18 -6.60
CA GLU A 33 -13.85 8.63 -6.35
C GLU A 33 -13.80 8.93 -4.85
N ASP A 34 -14.65 8.27 -4.06
CA ASP A 34 -14.66 8.40 -2.60
C ASP A 34 -13.31 8.04 -1.99
N ILE A 35 -12.70 6.93 -2.42
CA ILE A 35 -11.40 6.47 -1.92
C ILE A 35 -10.29 7.46 -2.29
N VAL A 36 -10.29 8.01 -3.49
CA VAL A 36 -9.30 9.00 -3.91
C VAL A 36 -9.45 10.30 -3.11
N GLN A 37 -10.67 10.76 -2.87
CA GLN A 37 -10.93 11.91 -2.01
C GLN A 37 -10.46 11.68 -0.57
N GLU A 38 -10.80 10.54 0.02
CA GLU A 38 -10.33 10.15 1.36
C GLU A 38 -8.80 9.99 1.43
N THR A 39 -8.17 9.62 0.33
CA THR A 39 -6.71 9.56 0.23
C THR A 39 -6.10 10.94 0.34
N PHE A 40 -6.58 11.94 -0.40
CA PHE A 40 -6.07 13.31 -0.31
C PHE A 40 -6.40 13.96 1.02
N LYS A 41 -7.56 13.69 1.60
CA LYS A 41 -7.90 14.13 2.96
C LYS A 41 -6.92 13.57 3.99
N SER A 42 -6.66 12.27 3.94
CA SER A 42 -5.69 11.63 4.84
C SER A 42 -4.26 12.11 4.62
N ALA A 43 -3.90 12.42 3.37
CA ALA A 43 -2.64 13.04 3.03
C ALA A 43 -2.52 14.46 3.64
N TRP A 44 -3.59 15.23 3.60
CA TRP A 44 -3.65 16.53 4.25
C TRP A 44 -3.47 16.44 5.77
N ASP A 45 -4.22 15.54 6.42
CA ASP A 45 -4.17 15.34 7.87
C ASP A 45 -2.78 14.89 8.37
N SER A 46 -1.99 14.27 7.50
CA SER A 46 -0.64 13.77 7.82
C SER A 46 0.49 14.48 7.08
N ILE A 47 0.21 15.63 6.46
CA ILE A 47 1.16 16.35 5.59
C ILE A 47 2.43 16.81 6.33
N ASP A 48 2.31 17.14 7.62
CA ASP A 48 3.45 17.56 8.44
C ASP A 48 4.41 16.39 8.74
N SER A 49 3.94 15.16 8.63
CA SER A 49 4.75 13.95 8.78
C SER A 49 5.37 13.46 7.47
N TYR A 50 5.06 14.12 6.34
CA TYR A 50 5.60 13.75 5.04
C TYR A 50 7.06 14.18 4.91
N ASP A 51 7.92 13.20 4.73
CA ASP A 51 9.33 13.44 4.41
C ASP A 51 9.47 13.83 2.93
N ARG A 52 9.83 15.09 2.68
CA ARG A 52 9.96 15.66 1.32
C ARG A 52 11.10 15.06 0.51
N THR A 53 11.94 14.21 1.10
CA THR A 53 12.96 13.44 0.39
C THR A 53 12.39 12.17 -0.25
N LEU A 54 11.19 11.75 0.16
CA LEU A 54 10.52 10.57 -0.36
C LEU A 54 9.73 10.90 -1.63
N ASN A 55 9.57 9.87 -2.48
CA ASN A 55 8.72 9.99 -3.66
C ASN A 55 7.24 10.16 -3.24
N GLU A 56 6.66 11.29 -3.58
CA GLU A 56 5.28 11.67 -3.25
C GLU A 56 4.23 10.69 -3.78
N LYS A 57 4.43 10.19 -5.02
CA LYS A 57 3.54 9.20 -5.63
C LYS A 57 3.51 7.91 -4.80
N TYR A 58 4.66 7.45 -4.33
CA TYR A 58 4.75 6.27 -3.48
C TYR A 58 4.02 6.49 -2.15
N TRP A 59 4.24 7.64 -1.53
CA TRP A 59 3.60 7.99 -0.25
C TRP A 59 2.07 8.06 -0.38
N LEU A 60 1.56 8.76 -1.41
CA LEU A 60 0.13 8.85 -1.71
C LEU A 60 -0.48 7.47 -2.04
N THR A 61 0.23 6.63 -2.80
CA THR A 61 -0.22 5.27 -3.12
C THR A 61 -0.30 4.39 -1.87
N THR A 62 0.59 4.58 -0.90
CA THR A 62 0.52 3.87 0.39
C THR A 62 -0.73 4.25 1.19
N ILE A 63 -1.08 5.55 1.22
CA ILE A 63 -2.32 6.02 1.83
C ILE A 63 -3.53 5.43 1.10
N LEU A 64 -3.54 5.47 -0.24
CA LEU A 64 -4.60 4.92 -1.07
C LEU A 64 -4.87 3.43 -0.76
N LYS A 65 -3.82 2.61 -0.72
CA LYS A 65 -3.95 1.19 -0.41
C LYS A 65 -4.61 0.95 0.95
N ARG A 66 -4.26 1.73 1.96
CA ARG A 66 -4.91 1.67 3.28
C ARG A 66 -6.40 2.01 3.19
N ARG A 67 -6.79 3.05 2.43
CA ARG A 67 -8.21 3.40 2.22
C ARG A 67 -8.97 2.31 1.48
N VAL A 68 -8.36 1.66 0.50
CA VAL A 68 -8.95 0.49 -0.18
C VAL A 68 -9.18 -0.67 0.79
N VAL A 69 -8.24 -0.97 1.65
CA VAL A 69 -8.40 -2.01 2.69
C VAL A 69 -9.56 -1.66 3.64
N ASP A 70 -9.63 -0.39 4.10
CA ASP A 70 -10.71 0.08 4.97
C ASP A 70 -12.08 -0.02 4.26
N TYR A 71 -12.15 0.30 2.98
CA TYR A 71 -13.35 0.13 2.16
C TYR A 71 -13.82 -1.33 2.14
N TRP A 72 -12.93 -2.28 1.87
CA TRP A 72 -13.27 -3.69 1.85
C TRP A 72 -13.66 -4.24 3.23
N ARG A 73 -13.02 -3.76 4.30
CA ARG A 73 -13.39 -4.10 5.69
C ARG A 73 -14.80 -3.63 6.01
N LYS A 74 -15.14 -2.38 5.68
CA LYS A 74 -16.49 -1.83 5.87
C LYS A 74 -17.54 -2.59 5.05
N LYS A 75 -17.22 -2.94 3.81
CA LYS A 75 -18.12 -3.70 2.94
C LYS A 75 -18.41 -5.09 3.48
N ARG A 76 -17.40 -5.79 4.01
CA ARG A 76 -17.60 -7.09 4.69
C ARG A 76 -18.44 -6.96 5.95
N SER A 77 -18.21 -5.95 6.76
CA SER A 77 -18.93 -5.73 8.00
C SER A 77 -20.42 -5.42 7.76
N ARG A 78 -20.76 -4.82 6.62
CA ARG A 78 -22.15 -4.51 6.25
C ARG A 78 -22.86 -5.66 5.54
N GLY A 79 -22.14 -6.63 5.00
CA GLY A 79 -22.65 -7.83 4.34
C GLY A 79 -22.40 -9.05 5.20
N SER A 80 -23.15 -9.22 6.29
CA SER A 80 -23.17 -10.48 7.03
C SER A 80 -23.86 -11.53 6.18
N ASN A 81 -23.14 -12.20 5.32
CA ASN A 81 -23.36 -13.52 4.72
C ASN A 81 -22.71 -13.64 3.34
N ILE A 82 -21.41 -13.40 3.24
CA ILE A 82 -20.66 -13.91 2.10
C ILE A 82 -19.47 -14.69 2.67
N ALA A 83 -19.50 -15.97 2.33
CA ALA A 83 -18.61 -17.04 2.74
C ALA A 83 -17.13 -16.63 2.86
N SER A 84 -16.52 -17.08 3.94
CA SER A 84 -15.10 -17.39 4.07
C SER A 84 -14.54 -17.89 2.74
N GLY A 85 -13.55 -17.22 2.19
CA GLY A 85 -12.79 -17.77 1.07
C GLY A 85 -12.81 -16.93 -0.19
N SER A 86 -12.55 -15.64 -0.10
CA SER A 86 -12.05 -14.90 -1.27
C SER A 86 -10.56 -14.68 -1.06
N GLU A 87 -9.79 -15.60 -1.58
CA GLU A 87 -8.43 -15.40 -2.01
C GLU A 87 -8.37 -14.03 -2.71
N TYR A 88 -7.63 -13.07 -2.13
CA TYR A 88 -7.34 -11.84 -2.83
C TYR A 88 -6.43 -12.18 -4.00
N THR A 89 -7.03 -12.56 -5.10
CA THR A 89 -6.36 -12.43 -6.36
C THR A 89 -6.25 -10.92 -6.58
N ILE A 90 -5.11 -10.36 -6.20
CA ILE A 90 -4.64 -9.13 -6.81
C ILE A 90 -4.57 -9.51 -8.28
N VAL A 91 -5.60 -9.16 -9.05
CA VAL A 91 -5.54 -9.25 -10.50
C VAL A 91 -4.44 -8.27 -10.87
N ALA A 92 -3.24 -8.81 -11.03
CA ALA A 92 -2.15 -8.07 -11.62
C ALA A 92 -2.71 -7.49 -12.93
N PRO A 93 -2.58 -6.18 -13.17
CA PRO A 93 -3.06 -5.61 -14.41
C PRO A 93 -2.38 -6.34 -15.55
N LYS A 94 -3.19 -7.08 -16.34
CA LYS A 94 -2.78 -7.59 -17.62
C LYS A 94 -2.49 -6.38 -18.51
N SER A 95 -1.28 -6.31 -18.96
CA SER A 95 -0.70 -5.35 -19.91
C SER A 95 -0.01 -4.14 -19.28
N GLN A 96 1.31 -4.23 -19.21
CA GLN A 96 2.19 -3.34 -20.00
C GLN A 96 3.65 -3.78 -19.84
N GLU A 97 4.20 -4.24 -20.97
CA GLU A 97 5.60 -4.20 -21.39
C GLU A 97 6.69 -4.96 -20.59
N ALA A 98 7.65 -5.50 -21.33
CA ALA A 98 8.79 -6.29 -20.85
C ALA A 98 9.53 -5.67 -19.63
N SER A 99 9.49 -4.36 -19.46
CA SER A 99 10.03 -3.65 -18.31
C SER A 99 9.33 -3.97 -16.98
N ASP A 100 8.00 -4.18 -17.01
CA ASP A 100 7.23 -4.51 -15.79
C ASP A 100 7.46 -5.96 -15.34
N LEU A 101 7.75 -6.86 -16.29
CA LEU A 101 8.12 -8.25 -16.01
C LEU A 101 9.50 -8.35 -15.36
N GLU A 102 10.47 -7.60 -15.85
CA GLU A 102 11.82 -7.57 -15.30
C GLU A 102 11.84 -6.95 -13.90
N TYR A 103 11.09 -5.86 -13.72
CA TYR A 103 10.91 -5.20 -12.42
C TYR A 103 10.19 -6.12 -11.41
N SER A 104 9.15 -6.82 -11.85
CA SER A 104 8.41 -7.80 -11.02
C SER A 104 9.29 -8.98 -10.61
N THR A 105 10.13 -9.48 -11.53
CA THR A 105 11.08 -10.57 -11.25
C THR A 105 12.14 -10.14 -10.24
N ASN A 106 12.67 -8.93 -10.36
CA ASN A 106 13.65 -8.39 -9.43
C ASN A 106 13.08 -8.20 -8.02
N ILE A 107 11.83 -7.72 -7.92
CA ILE A 107 11.13 -7.60 -6.62
C ILE A 107 10.91 -8.97 -5.99
N ASN A 108 10.45 -9.96 -6.74
CA ASN A 108 10.22 -11.31 -6.25
C ASN A 108 11.51 -11.98 -5.77
N ASN A 109 12.60 -11.83 -6.51
CA ASN A 109 13.91 -12.33 -6.14
C ASN A 109 14.43 -11.64 -4.86
N SER A 110 14.28 -10.32 -4.77
CA SER A 110 14.65 -9.55 -3.59
C SER A 110 13.83 -9.95 -2.37
N LEU A 111 12.52 -10.16 -2.53
CA LEU A 111 11.64 -10.68 -1.47
C LEU A 111 12.02 -12.12 -1.06
N GLY A 112 12.53 -12.93 -2.00
CA GLY A 112 13.06 -14.26 -1.73
C GLY A 112 14.35 -14.25 -0.89
N SER A 113 15.14 -13.18 -0.99
CA SER A 113 16.43 -13.03 -0.31
C SER A 113 16.34 -12.43 1.10
N ILE A 114 15.15 -11.96 1.51
CA ILE A 114 14.93 -11.41 2.85
C ILE A 114 14.70 -12.53 3.86
N ASN A 115 15.11 -12.28 5.12
CA ASN A 115 14.77 -13.19 6.22
C ASN A 115 13.27 -13.47 6.27
N PRO A 116 12.84 -14.76 6.31
CA PRO A 116 11.42 -15.14 6.26
C PRO A 116 10.55 -14.44 7.31
N LEU A 117 11.04 -14.23 8.53
CA LEU A 117 10.31 -13.56 9.60
C LEU A 117 10.07 -12.06 9.30
N PHE A 118 11.02 -11.42 8.62
CA PHE A 118 10.89 -10.02 8.21
C PHE A 118 9.94 -9.91 7.01
N LYS A 119 10.08 -10.81 6.05
CA LYS A 119 9.22 -10.92 4.87
C LYS A 119 7.76 -11.09 5.26
N GLU A 120 7.46 -12.05 6.13
CA GLU A 120 6.09 -12.32 6.58
C GLU A 120 5.45 -11.09 7.22
N SER A 121 6.15 -10.46 8.19
CA SER A 121 5.66 -9.24 8.83
C SER A 121 5.48 -8.09 7.83
N PHE A 122 6.39 -7.97 6.87
CA PHE A 122 6.33 -6.96 5.82
C PHE A 122 5.14 -7.17 4.89
N LEU A 123 4.90 -8.40 4.42
CA LEU A 123 3.78 -8.71 3.53
C LEU A 123 2.44 -8.45 4.21
N LEU A 124 2.27 -8.85 5.48
CA LEU A 124 1.04 -8.60 6.23
C LEU A 124 0.71 -7.11 6.35
N VAL A 125 1.72 -6.26 6.54
CA VAL A 125 1.50 -4.82 6.73
C VAL A 125 1.42 -4.08 5.39
N GLU A 126 2.35 -4.33 4.46
CA GLU A 126 2.47 -3.54 3.23
C GLU A 126 1.60 -4.06 2.09
N VAL A 127 1.37 -5.36 2.01
CA VAL A 127 0.60 -5.99 0.93
C VAL A 127 -0.83 -6.27 1.39
N ASP A 128 -0.99 -6.97 2.51
CA ASP A 128 -2.32 -7.31 3.04
C ASP A 128 -3.00 -6.11 3.74
N GLY A 129 -2.26 -5.03 4.00
CA GLY A 129 -2.77 -3.79 4.57
C GLY A 129 -3.22 -3.92 6.03
N LEU A 130 -2.68 -4.90 6.79
CA LEU A 130 -2.96 -5.00 8.21
C LEU A 130 -2.26 -3.87 8.97
N THR A 131 -2.91 -3.38 10.01
CA THR A 131 -2.24 -2.53 10.99
C THR A 131 -1.20 -3.34 11.77
N HIS A 132 -0.18 -2.69 12.32
CA HIS A 132 0.85 -3.38 13.12
C HIS A 132 0.25 -4.19 14.29
N PRO A 133 -0.77 -3.71 15.04
CA PRO A 133 -1.43 -4.52 16.06
C PRO A 133 -2.14 -5.76 15.52
N GLU A 134 -2.80 -5.66 14.34
CA GLU A 134 -3.47 -6.80 13.71
C GLU A 134 -2.46 -7.84 13.22
N ALA A 135 -1.37 -7.38 12.59
CA ALA A 135 -0.27 -8.26 12.18
C ALA A 135 0.38 -8.93 13.41
N ALA A 136 0.58 -8.19 14.50
CA ALA A 136 1.10 -8.71 15.76
C ALA A 136 0.20 -9.80 16.34
N LYS A 137 -1.10 -9.57 16.35
CA LYS A 137 -2.10 -10.56 16.80
C LYS A 137 -2.07 -11.81 15.91
N LYS A 138 -1.99 -11.64 14.58
CA LYS A 138 -1.95 -12.74 13.61
C LYS A 138 -0.67 -13.58 13.75
N LEU A 139 0.47 -12.94 14.01
CA LEU A 139 1.77 -13.59 14.15
C LEU A 139 2.05 -14.08 15.57
N GLY A 140 1.24 -13.75 16.57
CA GLY A 140 1.45 -14.10 17.97
C GLY A 140 2.70 -13.44 18.57
N VAL A 141 3.06 -12.24 18.13
CA VAL A 141 4.27 -11.51 18.61
C VAL A 141 3.89 -10.09 19.09
N PRO A 142 4.73 -9.45 19.93
CA PRO A 142 4.52 -8.07 20.34
C PRO A 142 4.49 -7.11 19.14
N VAL A 143 3.72 -6.02 19.23
CA VAL A 143 3.63 -4.98 18.17
C VAL A 143 4.99 -4.38 17.84
N GLY A 144 5.85 -4.14 18.86
CA GLY A 144 7.22 -3.67 18.66
C GLY A 144 8.08 -4.62 17.83
N THR A 145 7.82 -5.94 17.92
CA THR A 145 8.48 -6.95 17.09
C THR A 145 8.07 -6.82 15.63
N VAL A 146 6.79 -6.59 15.34
CA VAL A 146 6.31 -6.36 13.96
C VAL A 146 6.92 -5.08 13.39
N LEU A 147 6.92 -3.99 14.15
CA LEU A 147 7.54 -2.72 13.74
C LEU A 147 9.01 -2.91 13.36
N SER A 148 9.79 -3.57 14.22
CA SER A 148 11.21 -3.81 13.96
C SER A 148 11.46 -4.73 12.76
N ARG A 149 10.63 -5.77 12.59
CA ARG A 149 10.73 -6.70 11.44
C ARG A 149 10.39 -6.00 10.13
N VAL A 150 9.32 -5.20 10.08
CA VAL A 150 8.94 -4.41 8.91
C VAL A 150 10.02 -3.39 8.55
N HIS A 151 10.59 -2.72 9.55
CA HIS A 151 11.69 -1.78 9.33
C HIS A 151 12.93 -2.47 8.72
N ARG A 152 13.32 -3.61 9.28
CA ARG A 152 14.46 -4.40 8.75
C ARG A 152 14.20 -4.93 7.35
N ALA A 153 12.98 -5.40 7.06
CA ALA A 153 12.61 -5.81 5.72
C ALA A 153 12.74 -4.67 4.70
N ARG A 154 12.24 -3.48 5.03
CA ARG A 154 12.37 -2.29 4.18
C ARG A 154 13.82 -1.92 3.93
N THR A 155 14.66 -1.99 4.96
CA THR A 155 16.10 -1.69 4.84
C THR A 155 16.80 -2.70 3.92
N GLN A 156 16.53 -4.00 4.09
CA GLN A 156 17.11 -5.04 3.23
C GLN A 156 16.63 -4.91 1.78
N LEU A 157 15.32 -4.67 1.55
CA LEU A 157 14.77 -4.44 0.21
C LEU A 157 15.40 -3.22 -0.46
N ARG A 158 15.57 -2.13 0.27
CA ARG A 158 16.20 -0.92 -0.27
C ARG A 158 17.61 -1.22 -0.78
N LEU A 159 18.41 -1.95 0.00
CA LEU A 159 19.77 -2.34 -0.41
C LEU A 159 19.79 -3.25 -1.64
N LEU A 160 18.82 -4.16 -1.75
CA LEU A 160 18.74 -5.11 -2.88
C LEU A 160 18.18 -4.47 -4.17
N LEU A 161 17.36 -3.44 -4.04
CA LEU A 161 16.69 -2.78 -5.17
C LEU A 161 17.37 -1.48 -5.62
N THR A 162 18.35 -0.97 -4.87
CA THR A 162 19.12 0.20 -5.29
C THR A 162 20.22 -0.29 -6.24
N PRO A 163 20.22 0.13 -7.53
CA PRO A 163 21.31 -0.20 -8.42
C PRO A 163 22.61 0.46 -7.91
N VAL A 164 23.70 -0.30 -7.94
CA VAL A 164 25.06 0.18 -7.62
C VAL A 164 25.55 1.09 -8.74
#